data_fc45c7591df2a7d8da9d685826cb8b4b
#
_entry.id   fc45c7591df2a7d8da9d685826cb8b4b
#
_cell.length_a   1.000
_cell.length_b   1.000
_cell.length_c   1.000
_cell.angle_alpha   90.00
_cell.angle_beta   90.00
_cell.angle_gamma   90.00
#
_symmetry.space_group_name_H-M   'P 1'
#
loop_
_entity.id
_entity.type
_entity.pdbx_description
1 polymer ?
#
loop_
_entity_poly.entity_id
_entity_poly.type
_entity_poly.pdbx_seq_one_letter_code
_entity_poly.pdbx_strand_id
1 'polypeptide(L)'
;MKPILLIHGGAWAMPDDAIAAHERGIAAALAVGWKQLESGGTAVDAVEAAVTVMEDDDTFDAGRGSFLTRDGRVQLDALLMNGADLKTGGVACVERLRNPIQAARLVLEKSPHVYFVGSGAERFATQHGMRLIDNTELIVPRERERLMAFQRNEAAGQPDTTFSGADVAVIAQSTLPEEFRIDDPTLHSHDTVGAVAIDQFGNLAAGTSTGGTLSKAPGRVGDSSLIGCGCYADNLSAAVSLTGWGEPIMKLVLGKWAVDRVAAGATPQEAATDAIAYLFDRLGGHGGMILMGPDGSLGIAHNTPRMAWGIATAEGRELGITRN
;
A
#
# COMPACT_ATOMS: atom_id res chain seq x y z
N MET A 1 11.91 -10.54 21.30
CA MET A 1 12.52 -9.64 20.31
C MET A 1 12.06 -8.21 20.59
N LYS A 2 12.79 -7.16 20.15
CA LYS A 2 12.26 -5.80 20.22
C LYS A 2 11.24 -5.62 19.10
N PRO A 3 10.01 -5.16 19.38
CA PRO A 3 9.03 -4.90 18.35
C PRO A 3 9.47 -3.76 17.43
N ILE A 4 9.06 -3.85 16.15
CA ILE A 4 9.27 -2.81 15.13
C ILE A 4 8.02 -2.72 14.26
N LEU A 5 7.63 -1.50 13.89
CA LEU A 5 6.60 -1.22 12.90
C LEU A 5 7.20 -0.35 11.79
N LEU A 6 7.05 -0.77 10.55
CA LEU A 6 7.42 -0.01 9.36
C LEU A 6 6.19 0.13 8.47
N ILE A 7 5.87 1.36 8.03
CA ILE A 7 4.70 1.65 7.21
C ILE A 7 5.07 2.46 5.97
N HIS A 8 4.23 2.43 4.95
CA HIS A 8 4.29 3.33 3.81
C HIS A 8 2.93 3.95 3.50
N GLY A 9 2.95 5.17 2.99
CA GLY A 9 1.78 5.92 2.51
C GLY A 9 1.90 6.24 1.03
N GLY A 10 2.38 5.26 0.23
CA GLY A 10 2.49 5.34 -1.21
C GLY A 10 3.84 5.78 -1.76
N ALA A 11 4.07 5.41 -3.02
CA ALA A 11 5.26 5.76 -3.81
C ALA A 11 4.83 6.27 -5.20
N TRP A 12 4.88 7.59 -5.42
CA TRP A 12 4.36 8.27 -6.60
C TRP A 12 4.95 9.67 -6.81
N ALA A 13 4.50 10.38 -7.85
CA ALA A 13 4.89 11.77 -8.11
C ALA A 13 4.12 12.72 -7.17
N MET A 14 4.31 12.57 -5.86
CA MET A 14 3.64 13.35 -4.82
C MET A 14 4.01 14.84 -4.95
N PRO A 15 3.04 15.76 -5.10
CA PRO A 15 3.32 17.18 -5.18
C PRO A 15 3.74 17.77 -3.83
N ASP A 16 4.45 18.91 -3.86
CA ASP A 16 5.02 19.52 -2.64
C ASP A 16 3.97 19.92 -1.60
N ASP A 17 2.79 20.32 -2.04
CA ASP A 17 1.66 20.69 -1.15
C ASP A 17 1.03 19.49 -0.44
N ALA A 18 1.22 18.27 -0.94
CA ALA A 18 0.75 17.04 -0.31
C ALA A 18 1.69 16.49 0.78
N ILE A 19 2.98 16.89 0.78
CA ILE A 19 4.01 16.35 1.68
C ILE A 19 3.58 16.45 3.15
N ALA A 20 3.23 17.64 3.61
CA ALA A 20 2.88 17.87 5.01
C ALA A 20 1.64 17.07 5.46
N ALA A 21 0.69 16.78 4.56
CA ALA A 21 -0.45 15.94 4.86
C ALA A 21 -0.02 14.47 5.02
N HIS A 22 0.81 13.96 4.11
CA HIS A 22 1.35 12.59 4.20
C HIS A 22 2.19 12.39 5.47
N GLU A 23 3.06 13.33 5.82
CA GLU A 23 3.84 13.25 7.07
C GLU A 23 2.96 13.18 8.31
N ARG A 24 1.88 13.99 8.37
CA ARG A 24 0.92 13.93 9.48
C ARG A 24 0.18 12.58 9.53
N GLY A 25 -0.29 12.09 8.39
CA GLY A 25 -0.98 10.80 8.30
C GLY A 25 -0.08 9.63 8.70
N ILE A 26 1.16 9.60 8.21
CA ILE A 26 2.18 8.62 8.61
C ILE A 26 2.45 8.69 10.12
N ALA A 27 2.62 9.89 10.68
CA ALA A 27 2.84 10.06 12.11
C ALA A 27 1.67 9.54 12.95
N ALA A 28 0.42 9.80 12.51
CA ALA A 28 -0.78 9.30 13.17
C ALA A 28 -0.89 7.78 13.12
N ALA A 29 -0.65 7.18 11.94
CA ALA A 29 -0.68 5.73 11.74
C ALA A 29 0.39 5.01 12.57
N LEU A 30 1.63 5.53 12.57
CA LEU A 30 2.70 5.03 13.45
C LEU A 30 2.32 5.07 14.92
N ALA A 31 1.70 6.18 15.37
CA ALA A 31 1.33 6.34 16.78
C ALA A 31 0.33 5.27 17.22
N VAL A 32 -0.67 4.97 16.39
CA VAL A 32 -1.73 4.01 16.71
C VAL A 32 -1.25 2.57 16.57
N GLY A 33 -0.52 2.25 15.48
CA GLY A 33 0.04 0.92 15.27
C GLY A 33 1.10 0.56 16.32
N TRP A 34 2.01 1.50 16.66
CA TRP A 34 3.00 1.30 17.70
C TRP A 34 2.38 1.03 19.07
N LYS A 35 1.30 1.72 19.42
CA LYS A 35 0.61 1.50 20.69
C LYS A 35 0.13 0.06 20.85
N GLN A 36 -0.23 -0.65 19.77
CA GLN A 36 -0.58 -2.06 19.83
C GLN A 36 0.65 -2.89 20.29
N LEU A 37 1.79 -2.70 19.65
CA LEU A 37 3.04 -3.42 20.01
C LEU A 37 3.51 -3.07 21.42
N GLU A 38 3.50 -1.81 21.79
CA GLU A 38 3.90 -1.32 23.12
C GLU A 38 3.02 -1.91 24.25
N SER A 39 1.73 -2.12 23.98
CA SER A 39 0.80 -2.77 24.93
C SER A 39 0.85 -4.30 24.92
N GLY A 40 1.77 -4.91 24.16
CA GLY A 40 1.94 -6.36 24.09
C GLY A 40 1.07 -7.06 23.07
N GLY A 41 0.44 -6.29 22.15
CA GLY A 41 -0.32 -6.81 21.02
C GLY A 41 0.56 -7.49 19.96
N THR A 42 -0.08 -8.18 19.03
CA THR A 42 0.60 -8.91 17.94
C THR A 42 1.01 -8.00 16.80
N ALA A 43 1.93 -8.47 15.94
CA ALA A 43 2.28 -7.79 14.69
C ALA A 43 1.06 -7.56 13.79
N VAL A 44 0.12 -8.51 13.74
CA VAL A 44 -1.13 -8.41 12.99
C VAL A 44 -2.01 -7.26 13.53
N ASP A 45 -2.10 -7.10 14.86
CA ASP A 45 -2.86 -6.00 15.49
C ASP A 45 -2.27 -4.63 15.15
N ALA A 46 -0.94 -4.54 15.13
CA ALA A 46 -0.23 -3.30 14.80
C ALA A 46 -0.39 -2.91 13.33
N VAL A 47 -0.27 -3.87 12.42
CA VAL A 47 -0.47 -3.66 10.98
C VAL A 47 -1.90 -3.23 10.69
N GLU A 48 -2.91 -3.96 11.20
CA GLU A 48 -4.31 -3.59 11.03
C GLU A 48 -4.59 -2.18 11.55
N ALA A 49 -4.12 -1.86 12.77
CA ALA A 49 -4.36 -0.56 13.39
C ALA A 49 -3.72 0.60 12.60
N ALA A 50 -2.48 0.43 12.12
CA ALA A 50 -1.81 1.45 11.31
C ALA A 50 -2.49 1.67 9.96
N VAL A 51 -2.86 0.59 9.25
CA VAL A 51 -3.55 0.68 7.95
C VAL A 51 -4.94 1.27 8.13
N THR A 52 -5.68 0.92 9.18
CA THR A 52 -7.01 1.50 9.48
C THR A 52 -6.95 3.04 9.62
N VAL A 53 -5.90 3.56 10.27
CA VAL A 53 -5.72 5.03 10.38
C VAL A 53 -5.52 5.67 9.01
N MET A 54 -4.74 5.03 8.14
CA MET A 54 -4.51 5.54 6.78
C MET A 54 -5.74 5.40 5.87
N GLU A 55 -6.57 4.37 6.07
CA GLU A 55 -7.87 4.22 5.38
C GLU A 55 -8.89 5.29 5.81
N ASP A 56 -8.79 5.79 7.04
CA ASP A 56 -9.67 6.85 7.56
C ASP A 56 -9.20 8.26 7.18
N ASP A 57 -7.93 8.45 6.84
CA ASP A 57 -7.31 9.72 6.46
C ASP A 57 -7.45 9.92 4.93
N ASP A 58 -8.18 10.95 4.54
CA ASP A 58 -8.45 11.24 3.12
C ASP A 58 -7.23 11.74 2.33
N THR A 59 -6.06 11.80 2.95
CA THR A 59 -4.79 12.08 2.28
C THR A 59 -4.38 10.94 1.37
N PHE A 60 -4.65 9.68 1.78
CA PHE A 60 -4.18 8.46 1.10
C PHE A 60 -5.21 7.87 0.14
N ASP A 61 -4.73 7.10 -0.84
CA ASP A 61 -5.57 6.30 -1.73
C ASP A 61 -5.86 4.93 -1.09
N ALA A 62 -6.57 4.95 0.01
CA ALA A 62 -7.08 3.79 0.71
C ALA A 62 -8.32 4.18 1.51
N GLY A 63 -9.35 3.31 1.56
CA GLY A 63 -10.58 3.62 2.29
C GLY A 63 -11.23 4.93 1.81
N ARG A 64 -11.43 5.88 2.73
CA ARG A 64 -11.94 7.22 2.42
C ARG A 64 -10.83 8.06 1.78
N GLY A 65 -11.12 8.66 0.63
CA GLY A 65 -10.14 9.44 -0.15
C GLY A 65 -9.55 8.67 -1.32
N SER A 66 -9.96 7.43 -1.50
CA SER A 66 -9.54 6.59 -2.62
C SER A 66 -9.91 7.16 -3.97
N PHE A 67 -9.08 6.86 -4.97
CA PHE A 67 -9.35 7.15 -6.37
C PHE A 67 -10.65 6.49 -6.82
N LEU A 68 -11.30 7.17 -7.76
CA LEU A 68 -12.58 6.71 -8.28
C LEU A 68 -12.39 5.83 -9.51
N THR A 69 -13.24 4.82 -9.62
CA THR A 69 -13.45 4.08 -10.86
C THR A 69 -14.00 4.99 -11.96
N ARG A 70 -13.94 4.54 -13.21
CA ARG A 70 -14.43 5.31 -14.38
C ARG A 70 -15.90 5.75 -14.25
N ASP A 71 -16.72 5.01 -13.53
CA ASP A 71 -18.13 5.33 -13.25
C ASP A 71 -18.35 6.13 -11.95
N GLY A 72 -17.27 6.63 -11.33
CA GLY A 72 -17.32 7.54 -10.20
C GLY A 72 -17.62 6.90 -8.86
N ARG A 73 -17.30 5.62 -8.67
CA ARG A 73 -17.43 4.87 -7.42
C ARG A 73 -16.08 4.58 -6.80
N VAL A 74 -16.05 4.36 -5.49
CA VAL A 74 -14.90 3.79 -4.79
C VAL A 74 -15.02 2.27 -4.79
N GLN A 75 -13.97 1.57 -5.19
CA GLN A 75 -13.80 0.12 -5.03
C GLN A 75 -12.47 -0.15 -4.37
N LEU A 76 -12.49 -0.84 -3.23
CA LEU A 76 -11.36 -1.03 -2.33
C LEU A 76 -10.88 -2.47 -2.33
N ASP A 77 -9.57 -2.62 -2.14
CA ASP A 77 -8.89 -3.90 -2.06
C ASP A 77 -7.96 -3.91 -0.83
N ALA A 78 -7.91 -4.99 -0.07
CA ALA A 78 -7.00 -5.13 1.08
C ALA A 78 -6.58 -6.57 1.32
N LEU A 79 -5.38 -6.73 1.87
CA LEU A 79 -4.80 -8.00 2.32
C LEU A 79 -4.15 -7.83 3.69
N LEU A 80 -4.29 -8.85 4.53
CA LEU A 80 -3.60 -8.98 5.80
C LEU A 80 -3.06 -10.41 5.94
N MET A 81 -1.78 -10.54 6.31
CA MET A 81 -1.13 -11.84 6.42
C MET A 81 -0.31 -11.95 7.72
N ASN A 82 -0.44 -13.10 8.39
CA ASN A 82 0.34 -13.48 9.56
C ASN A 82 1.47 -14.42 9.14
N GLY A 83 2.71 -14.02 9.39
CA GLY A 83 3.90 -14.80 9.03
C GLY A 83 4.13 -16.03 9.88
N ALA A 84 3.51 -16.13 11.06
CA ALA A 84 3.71 -17.26 11.97
C ALA A 84 3.08 -18.57 11.48
N ASP A 85 1.94 -18.48 10.82
CA ASP A 85 1.15 -19.64 10.38
C ASP A 85 0.64 -19.51 8.94
N LEU A 86 1.08 -18.48 8.23
CA LEU A 86 0.69 -18.09 6.86
C LEU A 86 -0.82 -17.83 6.71
N LYS A 87 -1.54 -17.65 7.83
CA LYS A 87 -2.95 -17.24 7.75
C LYS A 87 -3.06 -15.91 7.04
N THR A 88 -4.01 -15.87 6.13
CA THR A 88 -4.20 -14.73 5.24
C THR A 88 -5.67 -14.43 5.08
N GLY A 89 -6.02 -13.16 5.03
CA GLY A 89 -7.33 -12.70 4.67
C GLY A 89 -7.24 -11.58 3.65
N GLY A 90 -7.99 -11.72 2.56
CA GLY A 90 -8.05 -10.70 1.50
C GLY A 90 -9.48 -10.39 1.09
N VAL A 91 -9.71 -9.13 0.73
CA VAL A 91 -10.94 -8.66 0.12
C VAL A 91 -10.62 -7.78 -1.08
N ALA A 92 -11.46 -7.84 -2.12
CA ALA A 92 -11.31 -6.98 -3.28
C ALA A 92 -12.66 -6.51 -3.83
N CYS A 93 -12.63 -5.38 -4.56
CA CYS A 93 -13.79 -4.77 -5.17
C CYS A 93 -14.94 -4.52 -4.17
N VAL A 94 -14.61 -4.20 -2.92
CA VAL A 94 -15.62 -3.84 -1.92
C VAL A 94 -15.95 -2.36 -2.03
N GLU A 95 -17.22 -2.01 -1.93
CA GLU A 95 -17.71 -0.65 -2.18
C GLU A 95 -18.34 0.00 -0.95
N ARG A 96 -18.69 -0.80 0.05
CA ARG A 96 -19.49 -0.38 1.20
C ARG A 96 -18.84 -0.69 2.54
N LEU A 97 -17.56 -0.97 2.55
CA LEU A 97 -16.75 -1.15 3.77
C LEU A 97 -15.88 0.09 3.97
N ARG A 98 -15.98 0.70 5.15
CA ARG A 98 -15.15 1.86 5.50
C ARG A 98 -13.67 1.49 5.57
N ASN A 99 -13.38 0.35 6.24
CA ASN A 99 -12.02 -0.13 6.49
C ASN A 99 -11.88 -1.56 5.93
N PRO A 100 -11.48 -1.73 4.66
CA PRO A 100 -11.32 -3.04 4.06
C PRO A 100 -10.26 -3.91 4.77
N ILE A 101 -9.24 -3.33 5.40
CA ILE A 101 -8.25 -4.10 6.18
C ILE A 101 -8.89 -4.84 7.37
N GLN A 102 -9.89 -4.27 8.00
CA GLN A 102 -10.64 -4.94 9.08
C GLN A 102 -11.46 -6.12 8.54
N ALA A 103 -12.01 -6.00 7.33
CA ALA A 103 -12.68 -7.13 6.68
C ALA A 103 -11.67 -8.23 6.31
N ALA A 104 -10.49 -7.87 5.84
CA ALA A 104 -9.38 -8.80 5.61
C ALA A 104 -8.99 -9.52 6.92
N ARG A 105 -8.95 -8.81 8.06
CA ARG A 105 -8.75 -9.41 9.39
C ARG A 105 -9.82 -10.45 9.73
N LEU A 106 -11.08 -10.12 9.49
CA LEU A 106 -12.18 -11.08 9.71
C LEU A 106 -12.05 -12.32 8.83
N VAL A 107 -11.65 -12.16 7.58
CA VAL A 107 -11.39 -13.31 6.69
C VAL A 107 -10.27 -14.17 7.24
N LEU A 108 -9.15 -13.57 7.66
CA LEU A 108 -8.01 -14.27 8.26
C LEU A 108 -8.40 -15.08 9.50
N GLU A 109 -9.28 -14.54 10.37
CA GLU A 109 -9.57 -15.14 11.66
C GLU A 109 -10.79 -16.07 11.67
N LYS A 110 -11.81 -15.76 10.86
CA LYS A 110 -13.14 -16.36 10.97
C LYS A 110 -13.54 -17.21 9.78
N SER A 111 -12.70 -17.25 8.72
CA SER A 111 -13.04 -17.98 7.49
C SER A 111 -12.10 -19.16 7.26
N PRO A 112 -12.61 -20.29 6.73
CA PRO A 112 -11.75 -21.33 6.15
C PRO A 112 -11.21 -20.93 4.76
N HIS A 113 -11.75 -19.87 4.15
CA HIS A 113 -11.29 -19.32 2.88
C HIS A 113 -10.39 -18.13 3.12
N VAL A 114 -9.48 -17.87 2.19
CA VAL A 114 -8.49 -16.80 2.34
C VAL A 114 -8.87 -15.51 1.59
N TYR A 115 -9.92 -15.54 0.74
CA TYR A 115 -10.21 -14.40 -0.13
C TYR A 115 -11.69 -14.31 -0.51
N PHE A 116 -12.22 -13.09 -0.45
CA PHE A 116 -13.59 -12.78 -0.85
C PHE A 116 -13.63 -11.52 -1.75
N VAL A 117 -14.61 -11.42 -2.65
CA VAL A 117 -14.74 -10.29 -3.56
C VAL A 117 -16.13 -9.66 -3.54
N GLY A 118 -16.18 -8.32 -3.75
CA GLY A 118 -17.39 -7.55 -3.95
C GLY A 118 -18.46 -7.79 -2.88
N SER A 119 -19.72 -7.93 -3.28
CA SER A 119 -20.86 -8.13 -2.36
C SER A 119 -20.76 -9.41 -1.52
N GLY A 120 -19.97 -10.39 -1.95
CA GLY A 120 -19.66 -11.58 -1.16
C GLY A 120 -18.82 -11.26 0.07
N ALA A 121 -17.79 -10.42 -0.11
CA ALA A 121 -16.95 -9.91 0.97
C ALA A 121 -17.75 -9.04 1.94
N GLU A 122 -18.57 -8.13 1.43
CA GLU A 122 -19.43 -7.25 2.23
C GLU A 122 -20.42 -8.04 3.08
N ARG A 123 -21.02 -9.07 2.51
CA ARG A 123 -21.95 -9.98 3.23
C ARG A 123 -21.22 -10.75 4.34
N PHE A 124 -20.02 -11.28 4.05
CA PHE A 124 -19.20 -11.95 5.05
C PHE A 124 -18.85 -10.99 6.21
N ALA A 125 -18.37 -9.79 5.89
CA ALA A 125 -18.03 -8.77 6.87
C ALA A 125 -19.24 -8.39 7.76
N THR A 126 -20.43 -8.24 7.16
CA THR A 126 -21.68 -7.93 7.89
C THR A 126 -22.08 -9.07 8.83
N GLN A 127 -21.93 -10.32 8.42
CA GLN A 127 -22.20 -11.50 9.27
C GLN A 127 -21.31 -11.54 10.51
N HIS A 128 -20.13 -10.87 10.45
CA HIS A 128 -19.19 -10.76 11.56
C HIS A 128 -19.19 -9.38 12.25
N GLY A 129 -20.28 -8.61 12.05
CA GLY A 129 -20.53 -7.38 12.83
C GLY A 129 -20.07 -6.08 12.20
N MET A 130 -19.44 -6.09 11.02
CA MET A 130 -19.11 -4.84 10.33
C MET A 130 -20.37 -4.16 9.78
N ARG A 131 -20.38 -2.83 9.87
CA ARG A 131 -21.44 -2.01 9.29
C ARG A 131 -21.11 -1.67 7.86
N LEU A 132 -22.08 -1.79 6.96
CA LEU A 132 -22.01 -1.24 5.62
C LEU A 132 -22.35 0.25 5.64
N ILE A 133 -21.62 1.01 4.84
CA ILE A 133 -21.83 2.44 4.61
C ILE A 133 -22.31 2.70 3.18
N ASP A 134 -22.78 3.90 2.91
CA ASP A 134 -23.00 4.33 1.52
C ASP A 134 -21.66 4.61 0.86
N ASN A 135 -21.50 4.21 -0.42
CA ASN A 135 -20.26 4.44 -1.18
C ASN A 135 -19.87 5.92 -1.23
N THR A 136 -20.86 6.82 -1.22
CA THR A 136 -20.62 8.26 -1.22
C THR A 136 -19.90 8.78 0.01
N GLU A 137 -19.92 8.05 1.14
CA GLU A 137 -19.19 8.41 2.36
C GLU A 137 -17.66 8.26 2.19
N LEU A 138 -17.23 7.42 1.24
CA LEU A 138 -15.81 7.21 0.90
C LEU A 138 -15.28 8.28 -0.06
N ILE A 139 -16.17 8.93 -0.83
CA ILE A 139 -15.82 9.87 -1.88
C ILE A 139 -15.53 11.25 -1.28
N VAL A 140 -14.36 11.79 -1.57
CA VAL A 140 -14.01 13.16 -1.22
C VAL A 140 -14.09 14.08 -2.45
N PRO A 141 -14.38 15.39 -2.27
CA PRO A 141 -14.53 16.33 -3.40
C PRO A 141 -13.32 16.35 -4.34
N ARG A 142 -12.11 16.32 -3.79
CA ARG A 142 -10.85 16.31 -4.55
C ARG A 142 -10.80 15.16 -5.56
N GLU A 143 -11.19 13.95 -5.19
CA GLU A 143 -11.11 12.80 -6.08
C GLU A 143 -12.19 12.83 -7.17
N ARG A 144 -13.34 13.42 -6.89
CA ARG A 144 -14.36 13.68 -7.92
C ARG A 144 -13.86 14.70 -8.96
N GLU A 145 -13.21 15.76 -8.52
CA GLU A 145 -12.61 16.77 -9.39
C GLU A 145 -11.49 16.17 -10.25
N ARG A 146 -10.63 15.33 -9.65
CA ARG A 146 -9.57 14.60 -10.38
C ARG A 146 -10.15 13.69 -11.47
N LEU A 147 -11.15 12.88 -11.14
CA LEU A 147 -11.80 12.02 -12.15
C LEU A 147 -12.38 12.83 -13.30
N MET A 148 -13.07 13.94 -13.00
CA MET A 148 -13.65 14.80 -14.03
C MET A 148 -12.57 15.47 -14.89
N ALA A 149 -11.44 15.85 -14.32
CA ALA A 149 -10.30 16.39 -15.06
C ALA A 149 -9.68 15.33 -15.98
N PHE A 150 -9.42 14.14 -15.45
CA PHE A 150 -8.93 12.99 -16.21
C PHE A 150 -9.83 12.68 -17.43
N GLN A 151 -11.14 12.55 -17.23
CA GLN A 151 -12.11 12.23 -18.29
C GLN A 151 -12.19 13.33 -19.35
N ARG A 152 -12.06 14.60 -18.97
CA ARG A 152 -11.98 15.71 -19.94
C ARG A 152 -10.73 15.63 -20.81
N ASN A 153 -9.57 15.36 -20.21
CA ASN A 153 -8.31 15.24 -20.94
C ASN A 153 -8.33 14.03 -21.88
N GLU A 154 -8.83 12.89 -21.41
CA GLU A 154 -9.02 11.69 -22.25
C GLU A 154 -9.92 11.97 -23.45
N ALA A 155 -11.06 12.63 -23.24
CA ALA A 155 -11.99 12.99 -24.33
C ALA A 155 -11.39 14.00 -25.34
N ALA A 156 -10.45 14.83 -24.89
CA ALA A 156 -9.73 15.78 -25.74
C ALA A 156 -8.49 15.15 -26.43
N GLY A 157 -8.19 13.87 -26.19
CA GLY A 157 -6.99 13.21 -26.70
C GLY A 157 -5.70 13.80 -26.13
N GLN A 158 -5.77 14.43 -24.96
CA GLN A 158 -4.63 15.01 -24.26
C GLN A 158 -4.02 13.98 -23.30
N PRO A 159 -2.69 14.03 -23.09
CA PRO A 159 -2.06 13.19 -22.06
C PRO A 159 -2.67 13.50 -20.69
N ASP A 160 -2.70 12.50 -19.84
CA ASP A 160 -3.12 12.69 -18.46
C ASP A 160 -2.10 13.57 -17.73
N THR A 161 -2.53 14.80 -17.43
CA THR A 161 -1.76 15.78 -16.67
C THR A 161 -2.26 15.95 -15.23
N THR A 162 -3.15 15.07 -14.77
CA THR A 162 -3.80 15.19 -13.47
C THR A 162 -2.80 15.19 -12.32
N PHE A 163 -1.64 14.58 -12.54
CA PHE A 163 -0.54 14.48 -11.60
C PHE A 163 0.80 15.03 -12.14
N SER A 164 0.82 15.55 -13.35
CA SER A 164 1.95 16.25 -13.96
C SER A 164 1.81 17.75 -13.73
N GLY A 165 2.03 18.22 -12.51
CA GLY A 165 2.25 19.65 -12.26
C GLY A 165 3.64 20.09 -12.78
N ALA A 166 3.91 21.41 -12.81
CA ALA A 166 5.22 21.97 -13.11
C ALA A 166 6.37 21.35 -12.27
N ASP A 167 6.03 20.69 -11.17
CA ASP A 167 6.92 20.00 -10.26
C ASP A 167 7.51 18.70 -10.83
N VAL A 168 6.85 18.03 -11.80
CA VAL A 168 7.43 16.86 -12.49
C VAL A 168 8.67 17.26 -13.29
N ALA A 169 8.69 18.47 -13.85
CA ALA A 169 9.87 19.01 -14.55
C ALA A 169 11.03 19.30 -13.57
N VAL A 170 10.75 19.61 -12.31
CA VAL A 170 11.75 19.80 -11.25
C VAL A 170 12.25 18.44 -10.73
N ILE A 171 11.37 17.45 -10.66
CA ILE A 171 11.70 16.07 -10.24
C ILE A 171 12.57 15.38 -11.31
N ALA A 172 12.39 15.68 -12.61
CA ALA A 172 13.28 15.22 -13.68
C ALA A 172 14.73 15.69 -13.54
N GLN A 173 15.04 16.61 -12.61
CA GLN A 173 16.40 17.01 -12.25
C GLN A 173 16.93 16.27 -10.99
N SER A 174 16.17 15.33 -10.42
CA SER A 174 16.62 14.56 -9.28
C SER A 174 17.65 13.48 -9.67
N THR A 175 18.43 13.06 -8.70
CA THR A 175 19.65 12.23 -8.77
C THR A 175 19.46 10.78 -9.20
N LEU A 176 18.31 10.41 -9.81
CA LEU A 176 18.15 9.09 -10.42
C LEU A 176 19.15 8.96 -11.58
N PRO A 177 19.84 7.82 -11.72
CA PRO A 177 20.53 7.49 -12.95
C PRO A 177 19.57 7.69 -14.14
N GLU A 178 20.10 8.23 -15.25
CA GLU A 178 19.31 8.59 -16.45
C GLU A 178 18.45 7.42 -16.96
N GLU A 179 18.92 6.21 -16.75
CA GLU A 179 18.25 4.93 -17.03
C GLU A 179 17.01 4.64 -16.16
N PHE A 180 16.84 5.34 -15.04
CA PHE A 180 15.68 5.23 -14.15
C PHE A 180 14.75 6.47 -14.21
N ARG A 181 15.07 7.44 -15.09
CA ARG A 181 14.21 8.61 -15.27
C ARG A 181 12.95 8.22 -16.03
N ILE A 182 11.82 8.39 -15.39
CA ILE A 182 10.54 8.16 -16.01
C ILE A 182 10.07 9.50 -16.57
N ASP A 183 10.40 9.75 -17.85
CA ASP A 183 9.89 10.87 -18.64
C ASP A 183 8.45 10.63 -19.14
N ASP A 184 7.73 9.65 -18.55
CA ASP A 184 6.38 9.31 -18.97
C ASP A 184 5.36 10.19 -18.23
N PRO A 185 4.73 11.15 -18.95
CA PRO A 185 3.67 11.98 -18.37
C PRO A 185 2.39 11.17 -18.01
N THR A 186 2.34 9.88 -18.39
CA THR A 186 1.25 8.97 -18.04
C THR A 186 1.51 8.21 -16.75
N LEU A 187 2.44 8.66 -15.90
CA LEU A 187 2.62 8.15 -14.53
C LEU A 187 1.32 8.33 -13.77
N HIS A 188 0.43 7.36 -13.98
CA HIS A 188 -0.81 7.28 -13.23
C HIS A 188 -0.48 7.27 -11.75
N SER A 189 -1.14 8.11 -11.00
CA SER A 189 -1.03 8.10 -9.55
C SER A 189 -1.43 6.71 -9.07
N HIS A 190 -0.48 6.05 -8.44
CA HIS A 190 -0.66 4.77 -7.79
C HIS A 190 -0.25 4.99 -6.35
N ASP A 191 -1.24 5.27 -5.52
CA ASP A 191 -1.01 5.36 -4.10
C ASP A 191 -1.62 4.12 -3.44
N THR A 192 -0.98 3.60 -2.45
CA THR A 192 -1.37 2.40 -1.72
C THR A 192 -0.76 2.54 -0.34
N VAL A 193 -1.49 2.21 0.69
CA VAL A 193 -0.95 2.21 2.04
C VAL A 193 -0.62 0.79 2.49
N GLY A 194 0.40 0.67 3.32
CA GLY A 194 0.74 -0.63 3.87
C GLY A 194 1.64 -0.57 5.09
N ALA A 195 1.74 -1.71 5.74
CA ALA A 195 2.54 -1.87 6.94
C ALA A 195 3.14 -3.27 7.02
N VAL A 196 4.32 -3.36 7.60
CA VAL A 196 4.95 -4.60 8.08
C VAL A 196 5.37 -4.42 9.53
N ALA A 197 5.24 -5.46 10.33
CA ALA A 197 5.59 -5.41 11.73
C ALA A 197 6.23 -6.71 12.20
N ILE A 198 7.07 -6.61 13.24
CA ILE A 198 7.50 -7.75 14.05
C ILE A 198 7.12 -7.47 15.51
N ASP A 199 6.53 -8.46 16.18
CA ASP A 199 6.12 -8.33 17.58
C ASP A 199 7.18 -8.84 18.56
N GLN A 200 6.90 -8.71 19.85
CA GLN A 200 7.80 -9.18 20.92
C GLN A 200 8.04 -10.70 20.89
N PHE A 201 7.15 -11.45 20.24
CA PHE A 201 7.27 -12.92 20.11
C PHE A 201 8.08 -13.33 18.87
N GLY A 202 8.49 -12.36 18.04
CA GLY A 202 9.22 -12.57 16.80
C GLY A 202 8.34 -12.96 15.62
N ASN A 203 7.04 -12.72 15.70
CA ASN A 203 6.12 -12.97 14.59
C ASN A 203 6.06 -11.75 13.66
N LEU A 204 6.15 -12.04 12.38
CA LEU A 204 5.99 -11.06 11.31
C LEU A 204 4.52 -10.95 10.87
N ALA A 205 4.11 -9.77 10.45
CA ALA A 205 2.86 -9.55 9.74
C ALA A 205 3.04 -8.50 8.64
N ALA A 206 2.21 -8.58 7.62
CA ALA A 206 2.12 -7.59 6.56
C ALA A 206 0.65 -7.30 6.22
N GLY A 207 0.36 -6.07 5.83
CA GLY A 207 -0.96 -5.66 5.36
C GLY A 207 -0.87 -4.50 4.39
N THR A 208 -1.79 -4.49 3.41
CA THR A 208 -1.83 -3.51 2.33
C THR A 208 -3.28 -3.17 2.03
N SER A 209 -3.57 -1.91 1.74
CA SER A 209 -4.91 -1.42 1.38
C SER A 209 -4.84 -0.34 0.31
N THR A 210 -5.80 -0.33 -0.62
CA THR A 210 -5.80 0.60 -1.77
C THR A 210 -7.19 0.85 -2.35
N GLY A 211 -7.35 2.02 -2.96
CA GLY A 211 -8.43 2.32 -3.91
C GLY A 211 -8.07 1.98 -5.36
N GLY A 212 -6.81 1.62 -5.63
CA GLY A 212 -6.30 1.29 -6.96
C GLY A 212 -5.87 2.50 -7.76
N THR A 213 -6.21 2.58 -9.04
CA THR A 213 -5.79 3.66 -9.94
C THR A 213 -6.95 4.57 -10.33
N LEU A 214 -6.65 5.85 -10.56
CA LEU A 214 -7.64 6.81 -11.02
C LEU A 214 -8.30 6.33 -12.34
N SER A 215 -9.63 6.44 -12.41
CA SER A 215 -10.43 6.01 -13.58
C SER A 215 -10.29 4.53 -13.94
N LYS A 216 -9.91 3.67 -12.98
CA LYS A 216 -9.85 2.22 -13.20
C LYS A 216 -11.19 1.68 -13.69
N ALA A 217 -11.14 0.63 -14.51
CA ALA A 217 -12.35 -0.09 -14.90
C ALA A 217 -13.03 -0.69 -13.65
N PRO A 218 -14.37 -0.62 -13.53
CA PRO A 218 -15.07 -1.31 -12.46
C PRO A 218 -14.72 -2.80 -12.44
N GLY A 219 -14.33 -3.30 -11.26
CA GLY A 219 -13.87 -4.69 -11.09
C GLY A 219 -12.37 -4.91 -11.34
N ARG A 220 -11.58 -3.87 -11.70
CA ARG A 220 -10.13 -3.99 -11.78
C ARG A 220 -9.55 -4.12 -10.37
N VAL A 221 -8.75 -5.16 -10.17
CA VAL A 221 -7.97 -5.43 -8.96
C VAL A 221 -6.49 -5.24 -9.26
N GLY A 222 -5.77 -4.53 -8.38
CA GLY A 222 -4.32 -4.38 -8.42
C GLY A 222 -3.58 -5.48 -7.65
N ASP A 223 -2.30 -5.25 -7.41
CA ASP A 223 -1.43 -6.15 -6.66
C ASP A 223 -1.73 -6.21 -5.17
N SER A 224 -2.21 -5.11 -4.58
CA SER A 224 -2.25 -4.86 -3.13
C SER A 224 -2.99 -5.93 -2.34
N SER A 225 -4.08 -6.49 -2.88
CA SER A 225 -4.83 -7.55 -2.22
C SER A 225 -4.44 -8.97 -2.65
N LEU A 226 -3.48 -9.12 -3.57
CA LEU A 226 -3.06 -10.43 -4.07
C LEU A 226 -1.86 -10.97 -3.28
N ILE A 227 -2.04 -12.17 -2.72
CA ILE A 227 -1.01 -12.86 -1.91
C ILE A 227 0.27 -13.03 -2.72
N GLY A 228 1.38 -12.51 -2.21
CA GLY A 228 2.68 -12.59 -2.86
C GLY A 228 2.91 -11.56 -3.95
N CYS A 229 1.90 -10.79 -4.34
CA CYS A 229 2.07 -9.67 -5.27
C CYS A 229 2.36 -8.38 -4.51
N GLY A 230 1.35 -7.75 -3.90
CA GLY A 230 1.49 -6.51 -3.15
C GLY A 230 1.76 -6.70 -1.65
N CYS A 231 1.54 -7.90 -1.11
CA CYS A 231 1.71 -8.19 0.31
C CYS A 231 2.07 -9.66 0.54
N TYR A 232 3.00 -9.91 1.47
CA TYR A 232 3.34 -11.25 1.93
C TYR A 232 4.01 -11.21 3.31
N ALA A 233 3.81 -12.23 4.14
CA ALA A 233 4.54 -12.39 5.40
C ALA A 233 4.81 -13.87 5.70
N ASP A 234 6.06 -14.17 6.10
CA ASP A 234 6.50 -15.49 6.52
C ASP A 234 7.66 -15.34 7.51
N ASN A 235 7.50 -15.89 8.72
CA ASN A 235 8.53 -15.85 9.76
C ASN A 235 9.85 -16.53 9.35
N LEU A 236 9.82 -17.39 8.32
CA LEU A 236 11.02 -18.06 7.82
C LEU A 236 11.82 -17.21 6.83
N SER A 237 11.29 -16.06 6.43
CA SER A 237 11.93 -15.23 5.40
C SER A 237 11.78 -13.73 5.65
N ALA A 238 10.61 -13.14 5.36
CA ALA A 238 10.38 -11.71 5.55
C ALA A 238 8.89 -11.35 5.50
N ALA A 239 8.57 -10.11 5.91
CA ALA A 239 7.32 -9.45 5.63
C ALA A 239 7.53 -8.32 4.62
N VAL A 240 6.61 -8.16 3.66
CA VAL A 240 6.68 -7.16 2.58
C VAL A 240 5.34 -6.51 2.31
N SER A 241 5.34 -5.22 2.02
CA SER A 241 4.21 -4.46 1.48
C SER A 241 4.70 -3.57 0.33
N LEU A 242 3.95 -3.55 -0.76
CA LEU A 242 4.30 -2.84 -1.99
C LEU A 242 3.25 -1.76 -2.33
N THR A 243 3.70 -0.81 -3.13
CA THR A 243 2.89 0.25 -3.73
C THR A 243 3.45 0.57 -5.12
N GLY A 244 2.59 1.00 -6.06
CA GLY A 244 3.03 1.37 -7.39
C GLY A 244 2.13 0.80 -8.50
N TRP A 245 2.70 0.63 -9.68
CA TRP A 245 1.96 0.12 -10.84
C TRP A 245 1.65 -1.37 -10.69
N GLY A 246 0.39 -1.69 -10.36
CA GLY A 246 -0.04 -3.02 -9.95
C GLY A 246 0.15 -4.10 -11.00
N GLU A 247 -0.09 -3.81 -12.29
CA GLU A 247 -0.02 -4.81 -13.35
C GLU A 247 1.39 -5.42 -13.54
N PRO A 248 2.49 -4.65 -13.59
CA PRO A 248 3.84 -5.20 -13.58
C PRO A 248 4.16 -5.97 -12.29
N ILE A 249 3.77 -5.41 -11.12
CA ILE A 249 3.99 -6.05 -9.81
C ILE A 249 3.31 -7.43 -9.77
N MET A 250 2.05 -7.52 -10.22
CA MET A 250 1.31 -8.79 -10.30
C MET A 250 1.98 -9.81 -11.23
N LYS A 251 2.39 -9.37 -12.43
CA LYS A 251 3.02 -10.27 -13.42
C LYS A 251 4.31 -10.90 -12.92
N LEU A 252 5.04 -10.18 -12.06
CA LEU A 252 6.31 -10.66 -11.48
C LEU A 252 6.12 -11.38 -10.14
N VAL A 253 4.91 -11.34 -9.55
CA VAL A 253 4.65 -11.81 -8.17
C VAL A 253 5.70 -11.21 -7.22
N LEU A 254 5.89 -9.89 -7.33
CA LEU A 254 7.09 -9.19 -6.90
C LEU A 254 7.32 -9.27 -5.38
N GLY A 255 6.26 -9.24 -4.58
CA GLY A 255 6.35 -9.36 -3.13
C GLY A 255 6.96 -10.70 -2.72
N LYS A 256 6.46 -11.82 -3.29
CA LYS A 256 7.02 -13.16 -3.01
C LYS A 256 8.44 -13.29 -3.55
N TRP A 257 8.73 -12.73 -4.72
CA TRP A 257 10.08 -12.72 -5.27
C TRP A 257 11.08 -12.04 -4.32
N ALA A 258 10.73 -10.88 -3.74
CA ALA A 258 11.58 -10.16 -2.80
C ALA A 258 11.80 -10.95 -1.49
N VAL A 259 10.72 -11.55 -0.95
CA VAL A 259 10.80 -12.40 0.25
C VAL A 259 11.67 -13.63 0.03
N ASP A 260 11.62 -14.24 -1.16
CA ASP A 260 12.49 -15.38 -1.53
C ASP A 260 13.97 -14.98 -1.63
N ARG A 261 14.28 -13.74 -1.99
CA ARG A 261 15.66 -13.22 -1.96
C ARG A 261 16.20 -13.18 -0.53
N VAL A 262 15.37 -12.74 0.43
CA VAL A 262 15.74 -12.75 1.85
C VAL A 262 15.94 -14.19 2.34
N ALA A 263 15.04 -15.12 2.00
CA ALA A 263 15.19 -16.53 2.31
C ALA A 263 16.46 -17.15 1.72
N ALA A 264 16.94 -16.64 0.58
CA ALA A 264 18.20 -17.04 -0.06
C ALA A 264 19.44 -16.34 0.52
N GLY A 265 19.29 -15.50 1.55
CA GLY A 265 20.40 -14.88 2.28
C GLY A 265 20.71 -13.42 1.94
N ALA A 266 19.90 -12.75 1.10
CA ALA A 266 20.00 -11.31 0.91
C ALA A 266 19.49 -10.58 2.17
N THR A 267 20.04 -9.41 2.45
CA THR A 267 19.45 -8.50 3.42
C THR A 267 18.13 -7.95 2.90
N PRO A 268 17.17 -7.53 3.76
CA PRO A 268 15.94 -6.89 3.31
C PRO A 268 16.18 -5.66 2.42
N GLN A 269 17.22 -4.88 2.70
CA GLN A 269 17.56 -3.71 1.86
C GLN A 269 18.05 -4.12 0.47
N GLU A 270 18.92 -5.14 0.36
CA GLU A 270 19.35 -5.67 -0.94
C GLU A 270 18.17 -6.26 -1.71
N ALA A 271 17.31 -7.06 -1.04
CA ALA A 271 16.14 -7.64 -1.67
C ALA A 271 15.15 -6.59 -2.18
N ALA A 272 14.92 -5.50 -1.44
CA ALA A 272 14.08 -4.39 -1.85
C ALA A 272 14.67 -3.66 -3.07
N THR A 273 15.96 -3.34 -3.04
CA THR A 273 16.66 -2.68 -4.15
C THR A 273 16.62 -3.53 -5.42
N ASP A 274 16.96 -4.82 -5.30
CA ASP A 274 16.95 -5.77 -6.42
C ASP A 274 15.54 -5.93 -7.00
N ALA A 275 14.50 -5.95 -6.16
CA ALA A 275 13.12 -6.12 -6.61
C ALA A 275 12.64 -4.90 -7.41
N ILE A 276 12.96 -3.68 -6.98
CA ILE A 276 12.60 -2.46 -7.71
C ILE A 276 13.37 -2.37 -9.04
N ALA A 277 14.66 -2.73 -9.06
CA ALA A 277 15.43 -2.85 -10.29
C ALA A 277 14.82 -3.90 -11.23
N TYR A 278 14.49 -5.09 -10.72
CA TYR A 278 13.87 -6.15 -11.51
C TYR A 278 12.51 -5.75 -12.09
N LEU A 279 11.70 -5.01 -11.33
CA LEU A 279 10.42 -4.46 -11.80
C LEU A 279 10.63 -3.55 -13.01
N PHE A 280 11.59 -2.65 -12.93
CA PHE A 280 11.92 -1.71 -14.00
C PHE A 280 12.52 -2.41 -15.21
N ASP A 281 13.57 -3.22 -15.03
CA ASP A 281 14.31 -3.87 -16.11
C ASP A 281 13.43 -4.83 -16.93
N ARG A 282 12.50 -5.50 -16.26
CA ARG A 282 11.65 -6.51 -16.93
C ARG A 282 10.44 -5.93 -17.64
N LEU A 283 9.82 -4.90 -17.07
CA LEU A 283 8.49 -4.44 -17.49
C LEU A 283 8.35 -2.90 -17.55
N GLY A 284 9.44 -2.15 -17.32
CA GLY A 284 9.37 -0.69 -17.20
C GLY A 284 8.49 -0.25 -16.02
N GLY A 285 8.27 -1.15 -15.05
CA GLY A 285 7.39 -0.89 -13.93
C GLY A 285 8.02 0.03 -12.89
N HIS A 286 7.18 0.75 -12.17
CA HIS A 286 7.59 1.62 -11.08
C HIS A 286 6.74 1.43 -9.85
N GLY A 287 7.34 1.70 -8.70
CA GLY A 287 6.71 1.55 -7.41
C GLY A 287 7.72 1.65 -6.27
N GLY A 288 7.28 1.23 -5.10
CA GLY A 288 8.09 1.15 -3.91
C GLY A 288 7.69 -0.04 -3.05
N MET A 289 8.55 -0.39 -2.13
CA MET A 289 8.28 -1.44 -1.15
C MET A 289 8.98 -1.18 0.18
N ILE A 290 8.38 -1.75 1.19
CA ILE A 290 8.95 -1.90 2.52
C ILE A 290 9.09 -3.38 2.84
N LEU A 291 10.24 -3.76 3.41
CA LEU A 291 10.57 -5.12 3.80
C LEU A 291 11.04 -5.18 5.24
N MET A 292 10.75 -6.28 5.93
CA MET A 292 11.25 -6.56 7.29
C MET A 292 11.68 -8.02 7.39
N GLY A 293 12.93 -8.23 7.77
CA GLY A 293 13.47 -9.56 8.06
C GLY A 293 13.04 -10.10 9.42
N PRO A 294 13.21 -11.41 9.66
CA PRO A 294 12.83 -12.04 10.94
C PRO A 294 13.72 -11.62 12.11
N ASP A 295 14.83 -10.98 11.83
CA ASP A 295 15.76 -10.39 12.83
C ASP A 295 15.42 -8.91 13.13
N GLY A 296 14.40 -8.33 12.45
CA GLY A 296 14.01 -6.94 12.54
C GLY A 296 14.82 -6.00 11.64
N SER A 297 15.69 -6.53 10.78
CA SER A 297 16.35 -5.73 9.74
C SER A 297 15.34 -5.21 8.73
N LEU A 298 15.57 -4.01 8.17
CA LEU A 298 14.61 -3.31 7.34
C LEU A 298 15.18 -3.09 5.92
N GLY A 299 14.25 -3.00 4.96
CA GLY A 299 14.54 -2.58 3.59
C GLY A 299 13.47 -1.62 3.10
N ILE A 300 13.88 -0.53 2.46
CA ILE A 300 13.00 0.44 1.80
C ILE A 300 13.62 0.77 0.45
N ALA A 301 12.85 0.60 -0.62
CA ALA A 301 13.30 0.95 -1.96
C ALA A 301 12.13 1.43 -2.82
N HIS A 302 12.38 2.37 -3.73
CA HIS A 302 11.43 2.83 -4.73
C HIS A 302 12.15 3.43 -5.93
N ASN A 303 11.51 3.44 -7.10
CA ASN A 303 11.96 4.14 -8.30
C ASN A 303 10.97 5.21 -8.78
N THR A 304 10.04 5.59 -7.93
CA THR A 304 9.15 6.75 -8.13
C THR A 304 9.82 8.03 -7.61
N PRO A 305 9.35 9.23 -7.99
CA PRO A 305 9.92 10.48 -7.50
C PRO A 305 9.95 10.62 -5.99
N ARG A 306 8.91 10.09 -5.29
CA ARG A 306 8.80 10.16 -3.82
C ARG A 306 8.14 8.91 -3.25
N MET A 307 8.49 8.62 -1.99
CA MET A 307 7.82 7.60 -1.18
C MET A 307 7.66 8.10 0.25
N ALA A 308 6.42 8.04 0.77
CA ALA A 308 6.13 8.33 2.18
C ALA A 308 6.33 7.06 3.01
N TRP A 309 7.08 7.14 4.09
CA TRP A 309 7.35 6.01 4.99
C TRP A 309 7.50 6.44 6.44
N GLY A 310 7.40 5.48 7.35
CA GLY A 310 7.68 5.71 8.77
C GLY A 310 8.03 4.43 9.51
N ILE A 311 8.89 4.58 10.51
CA ILE A 311 9.40 3.50 11.38
C ILE A 311 9.08 3.88 12.83
N ALA A 312 8.62 2.90 13.61
CA ALA A 312 8.51 3.01 15.06
C ALA A 312 9.21 1.85 15.74
N THR A 313 10.02 2.17 16.74
CA THR A 313 10.77 1.24 17.59
C THR A 313 10.66 1.69 19.05
N ALA A 314 11.20 0.89 19.97
CA ALA A 314 11.30 1.28 21.38
C ALA A 314 12.21 2.50 21.61
N GLU A 315 13.12 2.78 20.69
CA GLU A 315 14.07 3.90 20.76
C GLU A 315 13.44 5.21 20.23
N GLY A 316 12.36 5.15 19.43
CA GLY A 316 11.70 6.32 18.89
C GLY A 316 10.98 6.06 17.58
N ARG A 317 10.58 7.14 16.94
CA ARG A 317 9.90 7.15 15.65
C ARG A 317 10.67 8.00 14.66
N GLU A 318 10.77 7.50 13.46
CA GLU A 318 11.32 8.21 12.31
C GLU A 318 10.30 8.15 11.17
N LEU A 319 10.19 9.22 10.42
CA LEU A 319 9.34 9.27 9.23
C LEU A 319 9.97 10.20 8.20
N GLY A 320 9.63 10.00 6.96
CA GLY A 320 10.11 10.85 5.88
C GLY A 320 9.39 10.63 4.57
N ILE A 321 9.65 11.57 3.68
CA ILE A 321 9.34 11.47 2.26
C ILE A 321 10.68 11.35 1.55
N THR A 322 11.05 10.13 1.16
CA THR A 322 12.30 9.92 0.42
C THR A 322 12.13 10.49 -0.99
N ARG A 323 13.14 11.23 -1.45
CA ARG A 323 13.27 11.72 -2.84
C ARG A 323 14.35 10.88 -3.54
N ASN A 324 14.04 10.35 -4.70
CA ASN A 324 15.03 9.77 -5.61
C ASN A 324 15.54 10.80 -6.59
#